data_549a24049cc56f031a75364b1a854ad2
#
_entry.id   549a24049cc56f031a75364b1a854ad2
#
_cell.length_a   1.000
_cell.length_b   1.000
_cell.length_c   1.000
_cell.angle_alpha   90.00
_cell.angle_beta   90.00
_cell.angle_gamma   90.00
#
_symmetry.space_group_name_H-M   'P 1'
#
loop_
_entity.id
_entity.type
_entity.pdbx_description
1 polymer ?
#
loop_
_entity_poly.entity_id
_entity_poly.type
_entity_poly.pdbx_seq_one_letter_code
_entity_poly.pdbx_strand_id
1 'polypeptide(L)'
;RDLVRSRGLGDVYKRQSLVEAGVDFDFPAVYRELAGIDSVIQAAGRCNREGKRDPEECMTQVFTLEEEEDIHIPRELKLPISVAGQIAQKYEDISLPEAIGDYFTRLYRYKGEGLDAKDVVEQFEQGSRSFMFPFASAASGFRLIESNTRTILIDTEPEAAQIAMQIRQGGHSRELIRQAGQYCVNVYEHDFEALSGAGRLEQIDREFYVLRNKEQYT
;
A
#
# COMPACT_ATOMS: atom_id res chain seq x y z
N ARG A 1 -19.76 -12.09 19.02
CA ARG A 1 -18.73 -12.50 18.03
C ARG A 1 -17.68 -11.44 18.01
N ASP A 2 -16.52 -11.79 18.49
CA ASP A 2 -15.45 -10.91 18.88
C ASP A 2 -14.90 -10.14 17.69
N LEU A 3 -15.18 -8.83 17.68
CA LEU A 3 -14.40 -7.86 16.90
C LEU A 3 -12.99 -7.86 17.50
N VAL A 4 -12.06 -8.48 16.80
CA VAL A 4 -10.64 -8.39 17.13
C VAL A 4 -10.26 -6.91 17.07
N ARG A 5 -10.12 -6.29 18.22
CA ARG A 5 -9.54 -4.94 18.35
C ARG A 5 -8.08 -5.03 17.94
N SER A 6 -7.76 -4.61 16.72
CA SER A 6 -6.38 -4.43 16.34
C SER A 6 -5.82 -3.18 17.02
N ARG A 7 -4.74 -3.36 17.73
CA ARG A 7 -4.00 -2.29 18.39
C ARG A 7 -2.96 -1.76 17.39
N GLY A 8 -3.30 -0.69 16.68
CA GLY A 8 -2.33 0.03 15.86
C GLY A 8 -2.95 0.73 14.66
N LEU A 9 -2.76 2.02 14.53
CA LEU A 9 -3.24 2.87 13.42
C LEU A 9 -2.76 2.38 12.03
N GLY A 10 -1.63 1.70 11.94
CA GLY A 10 -1.12 1.10 10.71
C GLY A 10 -1.96 -0.06 10.18
N ASP A 11 -2.67 -0.78 11.05
CA ASP A 11 -3.50 -1.92 10.67
C ASP A 11 -4.84 -1.48 10.05
N VAL A 12 -5.39 -0.35 10.46
CA VAL A 12 -6.64 0.18 9.88
C VAL A 12 -6.42 0.61 8.44
N TYR A 13 -5.31 1.30 8.15
CA TYR A 13 -4.94 1.70 6.80
C TYR A 13 -4.70 0.51 5.86
N LYS A 14 -4.01 -0.52 6.34
CA LYS A 14 -3.78 -1.76 5.56
C LYS A 14 -5.06 -2.53 5.27
N ARG A 15 -6.05 -2.49 6.16
CA ARG A 15 -7.34 -3.18 5.97
C ARG A 15 -8.21 -2.50 4.91
N GLN A 16 -8.14 -1.18 4.76
CA GLN A 16 -8.92 -0.45 3.76
C GLN A 16 -8.48 -0.79 2.33
N SER A 17 -7.17 -0.92 2.07
CA SER A 17 -6.64 -1.27 0.75
C SER A 17 -6.70 -2.76 0.41
N LEU A 18 -6.82 -3.65 1.40
CA LEU A 18 -6.86 -5.10 1.17
C LEU A 18 -8.11 -5.58 0.44
N VAL A 19 -9.20 -4.81 0.46
CA VAL A 19 -10.48 -5.16 -0.17
C VAL A 19 -10.71 -4.45 -1.49
N GLU A 20 -9.89 -3.45 -1.81
CA GLU A 20 -10.05 -2.63 -3.03
C GLU A 20 -9.54 -3.36 -4.27
N ALA A 21 -8.45 -4.11 -4.18
CA ALA A 21 -7.85 -4.82 -5.32
C ALA A 21 -7.49 -6.28 -4.98
N GLY A 22 -7.59 -7.16 -5.98
CA GLY A 22 -7.10 -8.54 -5.89
C GLY A 22 -7.99 -9.52 -5.14
N VAL A 23 -9.20 -9.13 -4.70
CA VAL A 23 -10.13 -10.02 -4.01
C VAL A 23 -11.48 -10.10 -4.72
N ASP A 24 -12.04 -11.30 -4.80
CA ASP A 24 -13.31 -11.58 -5.46
C ASP A 24 -14.44 -11.68 -4.43
N PHE A 25 -14.70 -10.54 -3.74
CA PHE A 25 -15.84 -10.44 -2.86
C PHE A 25 -17.06 -9.90 -3.60
N ASP A 26 -18.23 -10.45 -3.27
CA ASP A 26 -19.53 -10.05 -3.78
C ASP A 26 -20.51 -9.86 -2.61
N PHE A 27 -20.78 -8.61 -2.26
CA PHE A 27 -21.62 -8.25 -1.11
C PHE A 27 -22.95 -7.65 -1.56
N PRO A 28 -24.04 -7.86 -0.79
CA PRO A 28 -25.31 -7.18 -1.04
C PRO A 28 -25.27 -5.70 -0.65
N ALA A 29 -24.42 -5.33 0.29
CA ALA A 29 -24.24 -3.94 0.73
C ALA A 29 -22.78 -3.65 1.05
N VAL A 30 -22.33 -2.45 0.72
CA VAL A 30 -20.99 -1.95 1.01
C VAL A 30 -21.11 -0.60 1.73
N TYR A 31 -20.41 -0.47 2.86
CA TYR A 31 -20.28 0.77 3.60
C TYR A 31 -18.85 1.26 3.48
N ARG A 32 -18.66 2.48 3.01
CA ARG A 32 -17.34 3.06 2.78
C ARG A 32 -17.26 4.44 3.42
N GLU A 33 -16.27 4.63 4.28
CA GLU A 33 -15.91 5.97 4.73
C GLU A 33 -15.44 6.82 3.54
N LEU A 34 -15.78 8.11 3.52
CA LEU A 34 -15.43 9.01 2.44
C LEU A 34 -13.91 9.03 2.23
N ALA A 35 -13.51 8.73 1.02
CA ALA A 35 -12.13 8.70 0.56
C ALA A 35 -12.02 9.40 -0.80
N GLY A 36 -10.95 9.21 -1.55
CA GLY A 36 -10.95 9.58 -2.96
C GLY A 36 -12.06 8.85 -3.73
N ILE A 37 -12.65 9.49 -4.72
CA ILE A 37 -13.75 8.90 -5.51
C ILE A 37 -13.31 7.59 -6.17
N ASP A 38 -12.06 7.49 -6.60
CA ASP A 38 -11.45 6.25 -7.11
C ASP A 38 -11.54 5.09 -6.12
N SER A 39 -11.23 5.33 -4.86
CA SER A 39 -11.33 4.35 -3.78
C SER A 39 -12.79 4.00 -3.45
N VAL A 40 -13.67 5.00 -3.44
CA VAL A 40 -15.12 4.77 -3.24
C VAL A 40 -15.69 3.88 -4.34
N ILE A 41 -15.37 4.14 -5.60
CA ILE A 41 -15.86 3.36 -6.74
C ILE A 41 -15.29 1.93 -6.71
N GLN A 42 -14.02 1.76 -6.34
CA GLN A 42 -13.44 0.42 -6.20
C GLN A 42 -14.15 -0.40 -5.11
N ALA A 43 -14.49 0.23 -3.98
CA ALA A 43 -15.28 -0.41 -2.94
C ALA A 43 -16.71 -0.73 -3.42
N ALA A 44 -17.36 0.22 -4.12
CA ALA A 44 -18.68 0.03 -4.71
C ALA A 44 -18.71 -1.13 -5.73
N GLY A 45 -17.61 -1.34 -6.46
CA GLY A 45 -17.45 -2.48 -7.37
C GLY A 45 -17.42 -3.85 -6.68
N ARG A 46 -17.55 -3.92 -5.35
CA ARG A 46 -17.77 -5.15 -4.57
C ARG A 46 -19.24 -5.35 -4.19
N CYS A 47 -20.10 -4.37 -4.43
CA CYS A 47 -21.53 -4.45 -4.24
C CYS A 47 -22.18 -5.08 -5.47
N ASN A 48 -22.88 -6.22 -5.29
CA ASN A 48 -23.49 -6.98 -6.40
C ASN A 48 -22.54 -7.18 -7.60
N ARG A 49 -21.28 -7.48 -7.30
CA ARG A 49 -20.22 -7.59 -8.32
C ARG A 49 -20.53 -8.59 -9.41
N GLU A 50 -21.18 -9.68 -9.06
CA GLU A 50 -21.54 -10.73 -10.00
C GLU A 50 -22.88 -10.48 -10.72
N GLY A 51 -23.59 -9.39 -10.37
CA GLY A 51 -24.87 -9.04 -10.95
C GLY A 51 -25.99 -10.05 -10.70
N LYS A 52 -25.84 -10.87 -9.65
CA LYS A 52 -26.79 -11.96 -9.33
C LYS A 52 -27.98 -11.52 -8.48
N ARG A 53 -27.88 -10.35 -7.85
CA ARG A 53 -28.91 -9.77 -6.97
C ARG A 53 -29.67 -8.69 -7.70
N ASP A 54 -30.89 -8.42 -7.24
CA ASP A 54 -31.64 -7.26 -7.70
C ASP A 54 -30.86 -5.98 -7.35
N PRO A 55 -30.56 -5.10 -8.33
CA PRO A 55 -29.87 -3.83 -8.06
C PRO A 55 -30.58 -2.96 -7.01
N GLU A 56 -31.91 -3.01 -6.90
CA GLU A 56 -32.68 -2.25 -5.93
C GLU A 56 -32.47 -2.72 -4.48
N GLU A 57 -32.02 -3.98 -4.29
CA GLU A 57 -31.69 -4.56 -2.99
C GLU A 57 -30.21 -4.36 -2.63
N CYS A 58 -29.42 -3.81 -3.56
CA CYS A 58 -27.98 -3.65 -3.37
C CYS A 58 -27.61 -2.18 -3.19
N MET A 59 -26.81 -1.89 -2.18
CA MET A 59 -26.51 -0.51 -1.81
C MET A 59 -25.04 -0.31 -1.46
N THR A 60 -24.47 0.75 -2.01
CA THR A 60 -23.19 1.30 -1.52
C THR A 60 -23.46 2.60 -0.79
N GLN A 61 -23.16 2.63 0.49
CA GLN A 61 -23.32 3.80 1.33
C GLN A 61 -21.98 4.41 1.68
N VAL A 62 -21.81 5.69 1.31
CA VAL A 62 -20.65 6.50 1.71
C VAL A 62 -21.01 7.32 2.93
N PHE A 63 -20.16 7.33 3.94
CA PHE A 63 -20.36 8.05 5.18
C PHE A 63 -19.07 8.78 5.59
N THR A 64 -19.21 9.76 6.49
CA THR A 64 -18.09 10.42 7.16
C THR A 64 -18.22 10.15 8.66
N LEU A 65 -17.10 9.84 9.29
CA LEU A 65 -17.03 9.81 10.76
C LEU A 65 -16.87 11.24 11.28
N GLU A 66 -17.44 11.51 12.44
CA GLU A 66 -17.10 12.72 13.18
C GLU A 66 -15.62 12.64 13.60
N GLU A 67 -14.91 13.78 13.53
CA GLU A 67 -13.50 13.83 13.93
C GLU A 67 -13.41 13.55 15.45
N GLU A 68 -12.92 12.37 15.79
CA GLU A 68 -12.43 12.07 17.13
C GLU A 68 -10.96 12.49 17.23
N GLU A 69 -10.53 13.00 18.40
CA GLU A 69 -9.16 13.53 18.61
C GLU A 69 -8.04 12.53 18.27
N ASP A 70 -8.35 11.23 18.22
CA ASP A 70 -7.41 10.13 17.97
C ASP A 70 -7.37 9.65 16.51
N ILE A 71 -8.23 10.17 15.60
CA ILE A 71 -8.25 9.74 14.19
C ILE A 71 -7.28 10.59 13.37
N HIS A 72 -6.14 10.01 13.04
CA HIS A 72 -5.15 10.64 12.20
C HIS A 72 -5.31 10.23 10.73
N ILE A 73 -5.82 11.15 9.89
CA ILE A 73 -5.89 10.94 8.44
C ILE A 73 -4.49 11.11 7.84
N PRO A 74 -3.96 10.08 7.14
CA PRO A 74 -2.68 10.18 6.44
C PRO A 74 -2.64 11.39 5.50
N ARG A 75 -1.48 12.05 5.44
CA ARG A 75 -1.32 13.31 4.70
C ARG A 75 -1.69 13.17 3.21
N GLU A 76 -1.35 12.03 2.62
CA GLU A 76 -1.61 11.70 1.22
C GLU A 76 -3.11 11.56 0.91
N LEU A 77 -3.95 11.24 1.89
CA LEU A 77 -5.40 11.08 1.72
C LEU A 77 -6.18 12.38 1.90
N LYS A 78 -5.59 13.40 2.56
CA LYS A 78 -6.30 14.65 2.87
C LYS A 78 -6.82 15.37 1.63
N LEU A 79 -5.98 15.49 0.59
CA LEU A 79 -6.37 16.15 -0.65
C LEU A 79 -7.44 15.34 -1.42
N PRO A 80 -7.28 14.03 -1.68
CA PRO A 80 -8.32 13.20 -2.29
C PRO A 80 -9.67 13.28 -1.57
N ILE A 81 -9.69 13.19 -0.24
CA ILE A 81 -10.91 13.30 0.58
C ILE A 81 -11.55 14.68 0.44
N SER A 82 -10.76 15.75 0.53
CA SER A 82 -11.27 17.11 0.40
C SER A 82 -11.91 17.36 -0.97
N VAL A 83 -11.27 16.89 -2.06
CA VAL A 83 -11.83 17.01 -3.41
C VAL A 83 -13.07 16.14 -3.57
N ALA A 84 -13.08 14.93 -3.06
CA ALA A 84 -14.25 14.04 -3.08
C ALA A 84 -15.45 14.66 -2.35
N GLY A 85 -15.22 15.31 -1.20
CA GLY A 85 -16.26 16.05 -0.50
C GLY A 85 -16.87 17.20 -1.30
N GLN A 86 -16.03 17.96 -2.05
CA GLN A 86 -16.54 19.01 -2.96
C GLN A 86 -17.38 18.43 -4.10
N ILE A 87 -17.00 17.26 -4.63
CA ILE A 87 -17.75 16.60 -5.69
C ILE A 87 -19.08 16.08 -5.14
N ALA A 88 -19.11 15.47 -3.96
CA ALA A 88 -20.33 14.98 -3.32
C ALA A 88 -21.33 16.10 -2.99
N GLN A 89 -20.86 17.34 -2.77
CA GLN A 89 -21.75 18.50 -2.63
C GLN A 89 -22.35 19.00 -3.95
N LYS A 90 -21.67 18.73 -5.08
CA LYS A 90 -22.06 19.22 -6.39
C LYS A 90 -22.92 18.22 -7.17
N TYR A 91 -22.69 16.94 -6.99
CA TYR A 91 -23.35 15.86 -7.72
C TYR A 91 -24.12 14.97 -6.76
N GLU A 92 -25.37 14.66 -7.07
CA GLU A 92 -26.18 13.70 -6.31
C GLU A 92 -25.63 12.28 -6.43
N ASP A 93 -25.07 11.94 -7.60
CA ASP A 93 -24.46 10.65 -7.86
C ASP A 93 -22.99 10.86 -8.30
N ILE A 94 -22.07 10.49 -7.41
CA ILE A 94 -20.63 10.60 -7.64
C ILE A 94 -20.08 9.51 -8.58
N SER A 95 -20.89 8.52 -8.94
CA SER A 95 -20.51 7.46 -9.88
C SER A 95 -20.63 7.88 -11.34
N LEU A 96 -21.27 9.00 -11.61
CA LEU A 96 -21.43 9.53 -12.96
C LEU A 96 -20.07 9.88 -13.60
N PRO A 97 -19.87 9.61 -14.89
CA PRO A 97 -18.63 9.95 -15.60
C PRO A 97 -18.23 11.42 -15.47
N GLU A 98 -19.21 12.33 -15.43
CA GLU A 98 -19.00 13.77 -15.28
C GLU A 98 -18.46 14.11 -13.88
N ALA A 99 -18.98 13.47 -12.84
CA ALA A 99 -18.50 13.65 -11.45
C ALA A 99 -17.06 13.12 -11.30
N ILE A 100 -16.80 11.94 -11.88
CA ILE A 100 -15.47 11.33 -11.89
C ILE A 100 -14.48 12.22 -12.65
N GLY A 101 -14.86 12.73 -13.82
CA GLY A 101 -14.05 13.63 -14.65
C GLY A 101 -13.71 14.94 -13.90
N ASP A 102 -14.71 15.55 -13.25
CA ASP A 102 -14.51 16.77 -12.45
C ASP A 102 -13.60 16.51 -11.25
N TYR A 103 -13.75 15.35 -10.58
CA TYR A 103 -12.88 14.94 -9.48
C TYR A 103 -11.41 14.87 -9.90
N PHE A 104 -11.08 14.12 -10.94
CA PHE A 104 -9.70 13.98 -11.38
C PHE A 104 -9.13 15.29 -11.94
N THR A 105 -9.94 16.08 -12.62
CA THR A 105 -9.52 17.41 -13.12
C THR A 105 -9.11 18.30 -11.96
N ARG A 106 -9.90 18.36 -10.89
CA ARG A 106 -9.56 19.16 -9.69
C ARG A 106 -8.36 18.57 -8.95
N LEU A 107 -8.34 17.24 -8.74
CA LEU A 107 -7.27 16.56 -8.04
C LEU A 107 -5.91 16.80 -8.70
N TYR A 108 -5.84 16.65 -10.02
CA TYR A 108 -4.62 16.88 -10.78
C TYR A 108 -4.22 18.35 -10.82
N ARG A 109 -5.19 19.26 -10.92
CA ARG A 109 -4.92 20.69 -10.84
C ARG A 109 -4.32 21.09 -9.49
N TYR A 110 -4.82 20.54 -8.38
CA TYR A 110 -4.27 20.81 -7.05
C TYR A 110 -2.90 20.17 -6.83
N LYS A 111 -2.65 19.01 -7.43
CA LYS A 111 -1.32 18.38 -7.38
C LYS A 111 -0.28 19.12 -8.22
N GLY A 112 -0.69 19.71 -9.36
CA GLY A 112 0.19 20.50 -10.23
C GLY A 112 1.52 19.82 -10.54
N GLU A 113 2.62 20.52 -10.31
CA GLU A 113 3.99 20.02 -10.50
C GLU A 113 4.32 18.80 -9.63
N GLY A 114 3.59 18.57 -8.53
CA GLY A 114 3.76 17.39 -7.70
C GLY A 114 3.37 16.06 -8.38
N LEU A 115 2.76 16.09 -9.57
CA LEU A 115 2.48 14.89 -10.36
C LEU A 115 3.76 14.24 -10.93
N ASP A 116 4.78 15.03 -11.20
CA ASP A 116 6.10 14.57 -11.68
C ASP A 116 7.22 14.99 -10.73
N ALA A 117 7.03 14.82 -9.44
CA ALA A 117 7.98 15.21 -8.40
C ALA A 117 9.38 14.57 -8.52
N LYS A 118 9.56 13.63 -9.43
CA LYS A 118 10.85 12.98 -9.75
C LYS A 118 11.39 13.38 -11.12
N ASP A 119 10.77 14.34 -11.78
CA ASP A 119 11.13 14.85 -13.11
C ASP A 119 11.26 13.74 -14.17
N VAL A 120 10.46 12.68 -14.03
CA VAL A 120 10.52 11.53 -14.94
C VAL A 120 10.11 11.90 -16.34
N VAL A 121 9.02 12.68 -16.49
CA VAL A 121 8.54 13.15 -17.78
C VAL A 121 9.59 14.04 -18.44
N GLU A 122 10.18 14.99 -17.70
CA GLU A 122 11.23 15.87 -18.20
C GLU A 122 12.46 15.09 -18.68
N GLN A 123 12.90 14.08 -17.91
CA GLN A 123 14.02 13.21 -18.30
C GLN A 123 13.73 12.48 -19.63
N PHE A 124 12.50 12.00 -19.85
CA PHE A 124 12.12 11.38 -21.11
C PHE A 124 12.02 12.36 -22.27
N GLU A 125 11.51 13.57 -22.04
CA GLU A 125 11.48 14.63 -23.05
C GLU A 125 12.89 15.04 -23.50
N GLN A 126 13.82 15.20 -22.57
CA GLN A 126 15.21 15.49 -22.87
C GLN A 126 15.87 14.30 -23.60
N GLY A 127 15.62 13.07 -23.16
CA GLY A 127 16.10 11.84 -23.77
C GLY A 127 15.60 11.65 -25.20
N SER A 128 14.38 12.05 -25.51
CA SER A 128 13.81 11.98 -26.87
C SER A 128 14.56 12.83 -27.88
N ARG A 129 15.11 13.97 -27.47
CA ARG A 129 15.89 14.87 -28.33
C ARG A 129 17.25 14.32 -28.74
N SER A 130 17.81 13.41 -27.92
CA SER A 130 19.11 12.78 -28.12
C SER A 130 19.02 11.30 -28.48
N PHE A 131 17.81 10.73 -28.61
CA PHE A 131 17.54 9.28 -28.74
C PHE A 131 18.16 8.44 -27.63
N MET A 132 18.40 9.04 -26.46
CA MET A 132 18.93 8.36 -25.27
C MET A 132 17.86 8.40 -24.15
N PHE A 133 16.99 7.40 -24.11
CA PHE A 133 15.94 7.33 -23.11
C PHE A 133 16.48 6.85 -21.76
N PRO A 134 16.20 7.56 -20.66
CA PRO A 134 16.77 7.31 -19.34
C PRO A 134 15.99 6.24 -18.57
N PHE A 135 15.73 5.06 -19.16
CA PHE A 135 14.92 4.01 -18.52
C PHE A 135 15.49 3.56 -17.17
N ALA A 136 16.82 3.41 -17.07
CA ALA A 136 17.45 2.98 -15.82
C ALA A 136 17.35 4.04 -14.72
N SER A 137 17.55 5.33 -15.06
CA SER A 137 17.44 6.45 -14.12
C SER A 137 15.98 6.63 -13.68
N ALA A 138 15.05 6.60 -14.62
CA ALA A 138 13.62 6.68 -14.33
C ALA A 138 13.16 5.52 -13.43
N ALA A 139 13.57 4.27 -13.74
CA ALA A 139 13.24 3.10 -12.92
C ALA A 139 13.86 3.16 -11.52
N SER A 140 15.03 3.75 -11.35
CA SER A 140 15.63 3.93 -10.02
C SER A 140 14.96 5.02 -9.20
N GLY A 141 14.48 6.09 -9.86
CA GLY A 141 13.78 7.20 -9.23
C GLY A 141 12.30 6.93 -8.97
N PHE A 142 11.66 6.15 -9.84
CA PHE A 142 10.24 5.85 -9.76
C PHE A 142 10.00 4.55 -8.98
N ARG A 143 9.41 4.67 -7.80
CA ARG A 143 8.89 3.52 -7.03
C ARG A 143 7.39 3.72 -6.85
N LEU A 144 6.61 2.77 -7.36
CA LEU A 144 5.16 2.79 -7.24
C LEU A 144 4.71 2.68 -5.77
N ILE A 145 5.46 1.91 -4.98
CA ILE A 145 5.27 1.74 -3.55
C ILE A 145 6.61 2.07 -2.88
N GLU A 146 6.66 3.20 -2.17
CA GLU A 146 7.80 3.51 -1.30
C GLU A 146 7.66 2.64 -0.04
N SER A 147 8.44 1.58 0.01
CA SER A 147 8.50 0.71 1.18
C SER A 147 9.65 1.17 2.08
N ASN A 148 9.32 1.81 3.20
CA ASN A 148 10.27 2.10 4.27
C ASN A 148 10.41 0.89 5.20
N THR A 149 10.52 -0.30 4.61
CA THR A 149 10.66 -1.54 5.35
C THR A 149 11.99 -2.20 5.10
N ARG A 150 12.50 -2.89 6.12
CA ARG A 150 13.66 -3.76 6.05
C ARG A 150 13.21 -5.21 6.16
N THR A 151 13.84 -6.07 5.39
CA THR A 151 13.53 -7.48 5.37
C THR A 151 14.40 -8.23 6.37
N ILE A 152 13.74 -9.00 7.24
CA ILE A 152 14.39 -9.86 8.23
C ILE A 152 14.03 -11.30 7.91
N LEU A 153 15.03 -12.18 7.80
CA LEU A 153 14.86 -13.61 7.63
C LEU A 153 14.64 -14.25 9.01
N ILE A 154 13.56 -15.01 9.16
CA ILE A 154 13.22 -15.75 10.37
C ILE A 154 13.64 -17.19 10.18
N ASP A 155 14.75 -17.59 10.79
CA ASP A 155 15.37 -18.91 10.63
C ASP A 155 14.98 -19.89 11.76
N THR A 156 13.71 -19.88 12.21
CA THR A 156 13.16 -20.81 13.21
C THR A 156 12.94 -22.20 12.66
N GLU A 157 12.60 -22.31 11.39
CA GLU A 157 12.38 -23.58 10.70
C GLU A 157 13.69 -24.17 10.17
N PRO A 158 13.83 -25.51 10.11
CA PRO A 158 15.08 -26.16 9.63
C PRO A 158 15.50 -25.71 8.23
N GLU A 159 14.53 -25.56 7.32
CA GLU A 159 14.76 -25.10 5.96
C GLU A 159 15.24 -23.66 5.91
N ALA A 160 14.63 -22.77 6.69
CA ALA A 160 15.04 -21.38 6.81
C ALA A 160 16.45 -21.24 7.39
N ALA A 161 16.80 -22.09 8.39
CA ALA A 161 18.14 -22.12 8.98
C ALA A 161 19.20 -22.58 7.95
N GLN A 162 18.89 -23.55 7.11
CA GLN A 162 19.77 -23.96 6.02
C GLN A 162 19.99 -22.84 4.99
N ILE A 163 18.92 -22.14 4.62
CA ILE A 163 18.97 -20.99 3.71
C ILE A 163 19.85 -19.88 4.32
N ALA A 164 19.63 -19.54 5.59
CA ALA A 164 20.44 -18.55 6.30
C ALA A 164 21.93 -18.94 6.32
N MET A 165 22.23 -20.22 6.53
CA MET A 165 23.59 -20.73 6.51
C MET A 165 24.23 -20.61 5.12
N GLN A 166 23.51 -20.94 4.04
CA GLN A 166 24.00 -20.80 2.68
C GLN A 166 24.28 -19.32 2.33
N ILE A 167 23.42 -18.39 2.75
CA ILE A 167 23.62 -16.95 2.54
C ILE A 167 24.86 -16.47 3.31
N ARG A 168 25.05 -16.89 4.57
CA ARG A 168 26.28 -16.59 5.34
C ARG A 168 27.55 -17.07 4.66
N GLN A 169 27.49 -18.16 3.91
CA GLN A 169 28.60 -18.71 3.16
C GLN A 169 28.80 -18.03 1.78
N GLY A 170 28.05 -16.97 1.49
CA GLY A 170 28.15 -16.21 0.24
C GLY A 170 27.29 -16.75 -0.89
N GLY A 171 26.29 -17.58 -0.59
CA GLY A 171 25.32 -18.04 -1.60
C GLY A 171 24.39 -16.91 -2.04
N HIS A 172 24.36 -16.59 -3.36
CA HIS A 172 23.53 -15.52 -3.93
C HIS A 172 22.75 -15.96 -5.19
N SER A 173 22.45 -17.26 -5.31
CA SER A 173 21.66 -17.71 -6.45
C SER A 173 20.26 -17.11 -6.40
N ARG A 174 19.68 -16.78 -7.56
CA ARG A 174 18.32 -16.26 -7.66
C ARG A 174 17.28 -17.19 -7.02
N GLU A 175 17.52 -18.49 -7.10
CA GLU A 175 16.67 -19.51 -6.50
C GLU A 175 16.74 -19.45 -4.97
N LEU A 176 17.95 -19.36 -4.40
CA LEU A 176 18.15 -19.23 -2.95
C LEU A 176 17.48 -17.98 -2.37
N ILE A 177 17.62 -16.84 -3.05
CA ILE A 177 16.98 -15.57 -2.65
C ILE A 177 15.46 -15.69 -2.71
N ARG A 178 14.90 -16.35 -3.74
CA ARG A 178 13.47 -16.58 -3.85
C ARG A 178 12.94 -17.49 -2.72
N GLN A 179 13.68 -18.53 -2.37
CA GLN A 179 13.34 -19.40 -1.25
C GLN A 179 13.42 -18.66 0.08
N ALA A 180 14.48 -17.85 0.29
CA ALA A 180 14.61 -17.01 1.47
C ALA A 180 13.39 -16.09 1.69
N GLY A 181 12.84 -15.53 0.59
CA GLY A 181 11.69 -14.65 0.65
C GLY A 181 10.44 -15.24 1.31
N GLN A 182 10.31 -16.57 1.34
CA GLN A 182 9.17 -17.26 1.99
C GLN A 182 9.26 -17.21 3.52
N TYR A 183 10.46 -17.02 4.06
CA TYR A 183 10.75 -16.97 5.48
C TYR A 183 11.10 -15.56 5.96
N CYS A 184 10.85 -14.56 5.14
CA CYS A 184 11.17 -13.17 5.43
C CYS A 184 9.95 -12.41 5.93
N VAL A 185 10.18 -11.50 6.87
CA VAL A 185 9.20 -10.54 7.37
C VAL A 185 9.73 -9.13 7.09
N ASN A 186 8.85 -8.27 6.59
CA ASN A 186 9.16 -6.87 6.40
C ASN A 186 8.77 -6.09 7.66
N VAL A 187 9.71 -5.40 8.26
CA VAL A 187 9.50 -4.53 9.41
C VAL A 187 9.76 -3.07 9.03
N TYR A 188 9.07 -2.13 9.68
CA TYR A 188 9.32 -0.71 9.45
C TYR A 188 10.71 -0.30 9.92
N GLU A 189 11.27 0.77 9.33
CA GLU A 189 12.63 1.24 9.65
C GLU A 189 12.80 1.50 11.14
N HIS A 190 11.83 2.11 11.83
CA HIS A 190 11.91 2.37 13.27
C HIS A 190 11.97 1.08 14.12
N ASP A 191 11.23 0.03 13.73
CA ASP A 191 11.27 -1.27 14.42
C ASP A 191 12.59 -1.98 14.14
N PHE A 192 13.09 -1.86 12.90
CA PHE A 192 14.40 -2.37 12.53
C PHE A 192 15.52 -1.71 13.33
N GLU A 193 15.50 -0.39 13.48
CA GLU A 193 16.47 0.37 14.28
C GLU A 193 16.40 -0.04 15.75
N ALA A 194 15.21 -0.20 16.32
CA ALA A 194 15.00 -0.66 17.69
C ALA A 194 15.58 -2.07 17.91
N LEU A 195 15.32 -3.01 16.99
CA LEU A 195 15.84 -4.37 17.05
C LEU A 195 17.38 -4.40 16.89
N SER A 196 17.90 -3.59 15.97
CA SER A 196 19.33 -3.46 15.71
C SER A 196 20.06 -2.84 16.91
N GLY A 197 19.53 -1.75 17.46
CA GLY A 197 20.06 -1.08 18.65
C GLY A 197 20.04 -1.97 19.91
N ALA A 198 19.07 -2.86 20.03
CA ALA A 198 19.01 -3.88 21.06
C ALA A 198 19.93 -5.09 20.81
N GLY A 199 20.72 -5.11 19.72
CA GLY A 199 21.61 -6.20 19.36
C GLY A 199 20.89 -7.51 18.97
N ARG A 200 19.61 -7.41 18.58
CA ARG A 200 18.74 -8.56 18.27
C ARG A 200 18.80 -8.99 16.81
N LEU A 201 19.49 -8.23 15.97
CA LEU A 201 19.69 -8.57 14.56
C LEU A 201 21.14 -8.97 14.30
N GLU A 202 21.32 -9.93 13.44
CA GLU A 202 22.59 -10.32 12.84
C GLU A 202 22.53 -10.05 11.36
N GLN A 203 23.43 -9.23 10.85
CA GLN A 203 23.59 -9.08 9.42
C GLN A 203 24.37 -10.27 8.87
N ILE A 204 23.75 -11.06 8.00
CA ILE A 204 24.35 -12.24 7.38
C ILE A 204 24.82 -11.99 5.94
N ASP A 205 24.33 -10.91 5.32
CA ASP A 205 24.73 -10.38 4.03
C ASP A 205 24.35 -8.90 3.90
N ARG A 206 24.70 -8.25 2.78
CA ARG A 206 24.41 -6.83 2.55
C ARG A 206 22.92 -6.48 2.66
N GLU A 207 22.05 -7.38 2.26
CA GLU A 207 20.59 -7.18 2.22
C GLU A 207 19.83 -8.03 3.23
N PHE A 208 20.48 -9.01 3.89
CA PHE A 208 19.81 -9.95 4.76
C PHE A 208 20.24 -9.82 6.22
N TYR A 209 19.23 -9.74 7.08
CA TYR A 209 19.33 -9.76 8.51
C TYR A 209 18.57 -10.96 9.09
N VAL A 210 19.08 -11.55 10.16
CA VAL A 210 18.44 -12.67 10.87
C VAL A 210 18.17 -12.25 12.32
N LEU A 211 17.02 -12.66 12.86
CA LEU A 211 16.67 -12.37 14.24
C LEU A 211 17.45 -13.28 15.21
N ARG A 212 18.14 -12.68 16.17
CA ARG A 212 18.80 -13.38 17.30
C ARG A 212 17.82 -13.60 18.44
N ASN A 213 18.10 -14.62 19.30
CA ASN A 213 17.36 -14.90 20.54
C ASN A 213 15.86 -15.16 20.31
N LYS A 214 15.54 -16.06 19.44
CA LYS A 214 14.19 -16.44 18.98
C LYS A 214 13.27 -16.93 20.10
N GLU A 215 13.81 -17.55 21.15
CA GLU A 215 13.07 -18.11 22.28
C GLU A 215 12.26 -17.07 23.07
N GLN A 216 12.49 -15.77 22.87
CA GLN A 216 11.74 -14.70 23.53
C GLN A 216 10.48 -14.26 22.75
N TYR A 217 10.24 -14.81 21.54
CA TYR A 217 9.15 -14.41 20.64
C TYR A 217 8.24 -15.57 20.24
N THR A 218 8.50 -16.76 20.72
CA THR A 218 7.65 -17.94 20.69
C THR A 218 6.97 -18.13 22.04
#